data_693876e8a2fade551664f3782ad89c56
#
_entry.id   693876e8a2fade551664f3782ad89c56
#
_cell.length_a   1.000
_cell.length_b   1.000
_cell.length_c   1.000
_cell.angle_alpha   90.00
_cell.angle_beta   90.00
_cell.angle_gamma   90.00
#
_symmetry.space_group_name_H-M   'P 1'
#
loop_
_entity.id
_entity.type
_entity.pdbx_description
1 polymer ?
#
loop_
_entity_poly.entity_id
_entity_poly.type
_entity_poly.pdbx_seq_one_letter_code
_entity_poly.pdbx_strand_id
1 'polypeptide(L)'
;MTGNKGYFLHDFFKRILPGDRNLFTPILEFIKWRRLTKNLGLLSWVTLWLAFCGLVSFSFVQNISVLKGFTDDFAEPPSLTGNMTEDLLIMEKFKNELLDFEQANRNWWIPRFGLTKSIEVERLLKKKYLTMVHDSFLIPMDRKLEKNLGNITLETPGNEVMIYVDHLTARILLAQAHMKGQKFKKSEYVFTILPRVLTILNQGILPEIAAMFSEIYFYYLDWGGLLLR
;
A
#
# COMPACT_ATOMS: atom_id res chain seq x y z
N MET A 1 76.01 -40.00 -56.68
CA MET A 1 75.04 -38.90 -56.41
C MET A 1 74.19 -39.27 -55.25
N THR A 2 74.66 -39.02 -54.07
CA THR A 2 73.97 -39.38 -52.82
C THR A 2 73.24 -38.11 -52.30
N GLY A 3 71.98 -38.22 -52.33
CA GLY A 3 71.07 -37.07 -52.20
C GLY A 3 71.02 -36.43 -50.80
N ASN A 4 71.02 -35.20 -50.87
CA ASN A 4 70.89 -34.15 -49.85
C ASN A 4 69.52 -34.11 -49.12
N LYS A 5 68.88 -35.26 -48.91
CA LYS A 5 67.55 -35.36 -48.31
C LYS A 5 67.56 -35.28 -46.77
N GLY A 6 68.70 -35.39 -46.16
CA GLY A 6 68.82 -35.37 -44.69
C GLY A 6 68.92 -33.97 -44.07
N TYR A 7 69.42 -33.01 -44.82
CA TYR A 7 69.65 -31.66 -44.30
C TYR A 7 68.36 -30.89 -44.01
N PHE A 8 67.32 -31.04 -44.83
CA PHE A 8 66.06 -30.41 -44.59
C PHE A 8 65.40 -30.87 -43.26
N LEU A 9 65.39 -32.15 -43.03
CA LEU A 9 64.87 -32.72 -41.80
C LEU A 9 65.68 -32.29 -40.58
N HIS A 10 67.03 -32.29 -40.71
CA HIS A 10 67.92 -31.89 -39.62
C HIS A 10 67.74 -30.43 -39.25
N ASP A 11 67.65 -29.49 -40.24
CA ASP A 11 67.39 -28.07 -40.02
C ASP A 11 66.00 -27.82 -39.53
N PHE A 12 64.99 -28.57 -39.97
CA PHE A 12 63.62 -28.47 -39.51
C PHE A 12 63.54 -28.82 -38.01
N PHE A 13 64.10 -29.94 -37.58
CA PHE A 13 64.06 -30.35 -36.18
C PHE A 13 64.98 -29.52 -35.27
N LYS A 14 66.09 -29.03 -35.78
CA LYS A 14 67.10 -28.34 -34.97
C LYS A 14 66.89 -26.81 -34.91
N ARG A 15 66.28 -26.20 -35.91
CA ARG A 15 66.18 -24.77 -36.04
C ARG A 15 64.74 -24.25 -36.08
N ILE A 16 63.87 -24.89 -36.82
CA ILE A 16 62.49 -24.43 -37.02
C ILE A 16 61.61 -24.87 -35.81
N LEU A 17 61.65 -26.13 -35.45
CA LEU A 17 60.83 -26.64 -34.35
C LEU A 17 61.11 -25.98 -32.96
N PRO A 18 62.39 -25.73 -32.58
CA PRO A 18 62.65 -25.01 -31.32
C PRO A 18 62.26 -23.55 -31.38
N GLY A 19 62.33 -22.91 -32.56
CA GLY A 19 61.86 -21.52 -32.79
C GLY A 19 60.33 -21.41 -32.64
N ASP A 20 59.60 -22.37 -33.18
CA ASP A 20 58.15 -22.40 -33.16
C ASP A 20 57.58 -22.77 -31.75
N ARG A 21 58.40 -23.35 -30.87
CA ARG A 21 57.97 -23.67 -29.50
C ARG A 21 57.49 -22.44 -28.77
N ASN A 22 58.05 -21.28 -29.03
CA ASN A 22 57.64 -20.03 -28.40
C ASN A 22 56.33 -19.46 -28.99
N LEU A 23 55.91 -19.88 -30.20
CA LEU A 23 54.64 -19.49 -30.81
C LEU A 23 53.44 -20.13 -30.14
N PHE A 24 53.62 -21.30 -29.48
CA PHE A 24 52.53 -21.99 -28.78
C PHE A 24 52.22 -21.38 -27.39
N THR A 25 53.16 -20.65 -26.80
CA THR A 25 53.01 -20.04 -25.48
C THR A 25 51.83 -19.03 -25.43
N PRO A 26 51.73 -18.08 -26.38
CA PRO A 26 50.59 -17.14 -26.39
C PRO A 26 49.25 -17.84 -26.67
N ILE A 27 49.25 -18.95 -27.42
CA ILE A 27 48.03 -19.72 -27.68
C ILE A 27 47.55 -20.41 -26.40
N LEU A 28 48.43 -20.98 -25.59
CA LEU A 28 48.11 -21.60 -24.31
C LEU A 28 47.61 -20.57 -23.29
N GLU A 29 48.22 -19.39 -23.26
CA GLU A 29 47.73 -18.28 -22.42
C GLU A 29 46.36 -17.79 -22.86
N PHE A 30 46.15 -17.66 -24.17
CA PHE A 30 44.81 -17.29 -24.70
C PHE A 30 43.76 -18.35 -24.37
N ILE A 31 44.07 -19.64 -24.45
CA ILE A 31 43.14 -20.70 -24.05
C ILE A 31 42.85 -20.65 -22.55
N LYS A 32 43.85 -20.40 -21.70
CA LYS A 32 43.64 -20.17 -20.25
C LYS A 32 42.76 -18.97 -19.97
N TRP A 33 43.04 -17.84 -20.61
CA TRP A 33 42.25 -16.62 -20.51
C TRP A 33 40.79 -16.85 -20.96
N ARG A 34 40.57 -17.50 -22.09
CA ARG A 34 39.25 -17.82 -22.61
C ARG A 34 38.47 -18.76 -21.66
N ARG A 35 39.15 -19.70 -21.02
CA ARG A 35 38.54 -20.60 -20.04
C ARG A 35 38.19 -19.86 -18.75
N LEU A 36 39.07 -18.99 -18.28
CA LEU A 36 38.84 -18.11 -17.12
C LEU A 36 37.66 -17.15 -17.34
N THR A 37 37.64 -16.44 -18.47
CA THR A 37 36.54 -15.49 -18.80
C THR A 37 35.22 -16.22 -18.98
N LYS A 38 35.20 -17.41 -19.57
CA LYS A 38 33.97 -18.20 -19.68
C LYS A 38 33.46 -18.66 -18.30
N ASN A 39 34.34 -19.09 -17.42
CA ASN A 39 33.98 -19.52 -16.07
C ASN A 39 33.51 -18.31 -15.22
N LEU A 40 34.20 -17.18 -15.30
CA LEU A 40 33.77 -15.93 -14.64
C LEU A 40 32.42 -15.44 -15.17
N GLY A 41 32.20 -15.50 -16.47
CA GLY A 41 30.93 -15.18 -17.10
C GLY A 41 29.80 -16.07 -16.60
N LEU A 42 30.02 -17.37 -16.52
CA LEU A 42 29.04 -18.32 -15.99
C LEU A 42 28.78 -18.10 -14.50
N LEU A 43 29.82 -17.85 -13.71
CA LEU A 43 29.69 -17.55 -12.29
C LEU A 43 28.90 -16.28 -12.05
N SER A 44 29.19 -15.22 -12.81
CA SER A 44 28.44 -13.95 -12.69
C SER A 44 26.96 -14.12 -13.06
N TRP A 45 26.64 -14.91 -14.07
CA TRP A 45 25.26 -15.27 -14.40
C TRP A 45 24.54 -16.02 -13.29
N VAL A 46 25.17 -17.03 -12.72
CA VAL A 46 24.61 -17.80 -11.60
C VAL A 46 24.40 -16.90 -10.38
N THR A 47 25.37 -16.05 -10.07
CA THR A 47 25.24 -15.09 -8.95
C THR A 47 24.10 -14.11 -9.17
N LEU A 48 23.95 -13.58 -10.40
CA LEU A 48 22.86 -12.66 -10.74
C LEU A 48 21.49 -13.35 -10.61
N TRP A 49 21.37 -14.60 -11.07
CA TRP A 49 20.15 -15.40 -10.91
C TRP A 49 19.81 -15.68 -9.45
N LEU A 50 20.80 -16.04 -8.64
CA LEU A 50 20.61 -16.25 -7.20
C LEU A 50 20.17 -14.97 -6.49
N ALA A 51 20.78 -13.84 -6.83
CA ALA A 51 20.37 -12.52 -6.31
C ALA A 51 18.93 -12.17 -6.70
N PHE A 52 18.56 -12.42 -7.97
CA PHE A 52 17.21 -12.21 -8.45
C PHE A 52 16.19 -13.11 -7.73
N CYS A 53 16.47 -14.40 -7.60
CA CYS A 53 15.64 -15.33 -6.84
C CYS A 53 15.51 -14.90 -5.38
N GLY A 54 16.58 -14.43 -4.75
CA GLY A 54 16.57 -13.91 -3.39
C GLY A 54 15.66 -12.68 -3.25
N LEU A 55 15.75 -11.73 -4.18
CA LEU A 55 14.87 -10.53 -4.20
C LEU A 55 13.41 -10.90 -4.37
N VAL A 56 13.09 -11.81 -5.29
CA VAL A 56 11.69 -12.26 -5.50
C VAL A 56 11.16 -12.98 -4.26
N SER A 57 11.95 -13.87 -3.66
CA SER A 57 11.58 -14.59 -2.44
C SER A 57 11.37 -13.63 -1.28
N PHE A 58 12.24 -12.66 -1.11
CA PHE A 58 12.10 -11.63 -0.07
C PHE A 58 10.84 -10.78 -0.28
N SER A 59 10.59 -10.33 -1.52
CA SER A 59 9.37 -9.59 -1.87
C SER A 59 8.12 -10.40 -1.59
N PHE A 60 8.12 -11.71 -1.87
CA PHE A 60 7.01 -12.61 -1.58
C PHE A 60 6.76 -12.77 -0.07
N VAL A 61 7.81 -13.01 0.71
CA VAL A 61 7.70 -13.15 2.18
C VAL A 61 7.16 -11.86 2.80
N GLN A 62 7.68 -10.71 2.37
CA GLN A 62 7.21 -9.41 2.86
C GLN A 62 5.74 -9.15 2.49
N ASN A 63 5.32 -9.49 1.26
CA ASN A 63 3.91 -9.37 0.85
C ASN A 63 2.98 -10.25 1.69
N ILE A 64 3.40 -11.48 2.01
CA ILE A 64 2.64 -12.37 2.89
C ILE A 64 2.64 -11.85 4.33
N SER A 65 3.74 -11.33 4.84
CA SER A 65 3.83 -10.79 6.20
C SER A 65 2.87 -9.61 6.39
N VAL A 66 2.82 -8.69 5.42
CA VAL A 66 1.87 -7.56 5.43
C VAL A 66 0.42 -8.05 5.40
N LEU A 67 0.11 -9.07 4.58
CA LEU A 67 -1.23 -9.64 4.51
C LEU A 67 -1.61 -10.39 5.79
N LYS A 68 -0.69 -11.19 6.37
CA LYS A 68 -0.95 -11.94 7.60
C LYS A 68 -1.19 -11.04 8.80
N GLY A 69 -0.38 -10.00 8.98
CA GLY A 69 -0.58 -9.04 10.06
C GLY A 69 -1.99 -8.46 10.08
N PHE A 70 -2.59 -8.27 8.90
CA PHE A 70 -3.97 -7.81 8.79
C PHE A 70 -5.00 -8.93 8.96
N THR A 71 -4.76 -10.13 8.39
CA THR A 71 -5.71 -11.25 8.47
C THR A 71 -5.83 -11.87 9.84
N ASP A 72 -4.82 -11.75 10.69
CA ASP A 72 -4.88 -12.26 12.07
C ASP A 72 -5.86 -11.44 12.93
N ASP A 73 -5.99 -10.13 12.65
CA ASP A 73 -6.90 -9.23 13.35
C ASP A 73 -8.27 -9.10 12.67
N PHE A 74 -8.33 -9.23 11.33
CA PHE A 74 -9.55 -9.06 10.52
C PHE A 74 -9.64 -10.13 9.42
N ALA A 75 -9.71 -11.42 9.82
CA ALA A 75 -10.01 -12.53 8.90
C ALA A 75 -11.35 -12.31 8.18
N GLU A 76 -12.30 -11.68 8.87
CA GLU A 76 -13.57 -11.19 8.34
C GLU A 76 -13.75 -9.72 8.69
N PRO A 77 -14.38 -8.91 7.81
CA PRO A 77 -14.74 -7.54 8.16
C PRO A 77 -15.53 -7.52 9.45
N PRO A 78 -15.28 -6.56 10.37
CA PRO A 78 -15.95 -6.53 11.64
C PRO A 78 -17.47 -6.45 11.44
N SER A 79 -18.20 -7.27 12.22
CA SER A 79 -19.66 -7.21 12.27
C SER A 79 -20.07 -6.08 13.22
N LEU A 80 -20.95 -5.19 12.75
CA LEU A 80 -21.50 -4.13 13.59
C LEU A 80 -22.64 -4.71 14.44
N THR A 81 -22.72 -4.25 15.69
CA THR A 81 -23.67 -4.75 16.70
C THR A 81 -25.04 -4.03 16.64
N GLY A 82 -25.08 -2.86 16.01
CA GLY A 82 -26.22 -1.94 16.03
C GLY A 82 -26.20 -1.00 17.24
N ASN A 83 -25.24 -1.16 18.15
CA ASN A 83 -24.99 -0.21 19.23
C ASN A 83 -24.00 0.86 18.76
N MET A 84 -24.44 2.09 18.64
CA MET A 84 -23.65 3.19 18.08
C MET A 84 -22.29 3.36 18.74
N THR A 85 -22.22 3.19 20.07
CA THR A 85 -20.96 3.34 20.82
C THR A 85 -19.96 2.23 20.49
N GLU A 86 -20.43 0.98 20.50
CA GLU A 86 -19.59 -0.17 20.17
C GLU A 86 -19.18 -0.15 18.70
N ASP A 87 -20.10 0.20 17.84
CA ASP A 87 -19.86 0.26 16.39
C ASP A 87 -18.83 1.35 16.03
N LEU A 88 -18.85 2.51 16.73
CA LEU A 88 -17.82 3.53 16.55
C LEU A 88 -16.43 3.05 16.99
N LEU A 89 -16.34 2.33 18.10
CA LEU A 89 -15.08 1.74 18.57
C LEU A 89 -14.55 0.68 17.58
N ILE A 90 -15.44 -0.16 17.06
CA ILE A 90 -15.11 -1.16 16.04
C ILE A 90 -14.58 -0.48 14.77
N MET A 91 -15.26 0.56 14.32
CA MET A 91 -14.87 1.29 13.11
C MET A 91 -13.57 2.09 13.29
N GLU A 92 -13.34 2.62 14.50
CA GLU A 92 -12.08 3.29 14.84
C GLU A 92 -10.91 2.30 14.80
N LYS A 93 -11.09 1.11 15.39
CA LYS A 93 -10.07 0.05 15.30
C LYS A 93 -9.82 -0.35 13.85
N PHE A 94 -10.88 -0.60 13.08
CA PHE A 94 -10.76 -0.96 11.65
C PHE A 94 -10.06 0.12 10.82
N LYS A 95 -10.34 1.40 11.08
CA LYS A 95 -9.65 2.54 10.46
C LYS A 95 -8.15 2.52 10.75
N ASN A 96 -7.77 2.34 12.02
CA ASN A 96 -6.38 2.37 12.44
C ASN A 96 -5.58 1.22 11.79
N GLU A 97 -6.12 0.01 11.78
CA GLU A 97 -5.52 -1.13 11.08
C GLU A 97 -5.37 -0.90 9.57
N LEU A 98 -6.37 -0.27 8.93
CA LEU A 98 -6.28 0.09 7.52
C LEU A 98 -5.19 1.13 7.25
N LEU A 99 -4.97 2.07 8.17
CA LEU A 99 -3.90 3.06 8.07
C LEU A 99 -2.52 2.40 8.20
N ASP A 100 -2.36 1.48 9.13
CA ASP A 100 -1.13 0.71 9.29
C ASP A 100 -0.83 -0.14 8.05
N PHE A 101 -1.87 -0.76 7.49
CA PHE A 101 -1.77 -1.52 6.24
C PHE A 101 -1.39 -0.63 5.03
N GLU A 102 -2.02 0.55 4.90
CA GLU A 102 -1.67 1.54 3.89
C GLU A 102 -0.21 2.01 4.05
N GLN A 103 0.21 2.28 5.28
CA GLN A 103 1.58 2.69 5.57
C GLN A 103 2.58 1.59 5.23
N ALA A 104 2.29 0.34 5.57
CA ALA A 104 3.12 -0.81 5.19
C ALA A 104 3.24 -0.94 3.65
N ASN A 105 2.14 -0.73 2.92
CA ASN A 105 2.16 -0.72 1.46
C ASN A 105 2.91 0.47 0.87
N ARG A 106 2.83 1.65 1.47
CA ARG A 106 3.52 2.87 1.03
C ARG A 106 5.02 2.80 1.28
N ASN A 107 5.44 2.24 2.40
CA ASN A 107 6.84 2.09 2.77
C ASN A 107 7.55 0.95 2.04
N TRP A 108 6.91 0.36 1.07
CA TRP A 108 7.49 -0.72 0.26
C TRP A 108 8.55 -0.18 -0.70
N TRP A 109 9.81 -0.45 -0.42
CA TRP A 109 10.95 0.08 -1.18
C TRP A 109 11.53 -0.87 -2.23
N ILE A 110 11.14 -2.15 -2.19
CA ILE A 110 11.65 -3.20 -3.10
C ILE A 110 10.70 -3.34 -4.30
N PRO A 111 11.21 -3.66 -5.50
CA PRO A 111 10.36 -3.99 -6.63
C PRO A 111 9.38 -5.13 -6.29
N ARG A 112 8.11 -4.94 -6.54
CA ARG A 112 7.05 -5.92 -6.20
C ARG A 112 7.00 -7.13 -7.12
N PHE A 113 7.67 -7.11 -8.27
CA PHE A 113 7.71 -8.20 -9.26
C PHE A 113 6.31 -8.77 -9.61
N GLY A 114 5.29 -7.91 -9.68
CA GLY A 114 3.90 -8.32 -9.92
C GLY A 114 3.13 -8.78 -8.69
N LEU A 115 3.74 -8.81 -7.50
CA LEU A 115 3.08 -9.16 -6.23
C LEU A 115 2.28 -7.96 -5.71
N THR A 116 1.14 -7.66 -6.35
CA THR A 116 0.29 -6.50 -6.03
C THR A 116 -0.93 -6.86 -5.18
N LYS A 117 -1.00 -8.09 -4.68
CA LYS A 117 -2.18 -8.58 -3.95
C LYS A 117 -2.49 -7.76 -2.71
N SER A 118 -1.47 -7.29 -1.97
CA SER A 118 -1.66 -6.42 -0.80
C SER A 118 -2.33 -5.09 -1.17
N ILE A 119 -1.98 -4.48 -2.32
CA ILE A 119 -2.61 -3.24 -2.79
C ILE A 119 -4.08 -3.49 -3.18
N GLU A 120 -4.35 -4.61 -3.81
CA GLU A 120 -5.72 -4.99 -4.20
C GLU A 120 -6.59 -5.21 -2.97
N VAL A 121 -6.06 -5.93 -1.97
CA VAL A 121 -6.73 -6.15 -0.68
C VAL A 121 -6.98 -4.82 0.03
N GLU A 122 -5.97 -3.92 0.12
CA GLU A 122 -6.14 -2.59 0.69
C GLU A 122 -7.32 -1.84 0.06
N ARG A 123 -7.38 -1.83 -1.28
CA ARG A 123 -8.48 -1.17 -2.02
C ARG A 123 -9.83 -1.78 -1.70
N LEU A 124 -9.92 -3.10 -1.62
CA LEU A 124 -11.17 -3.80 -1.28
C LEU A 124 -11.62 -3.49 0.16
N LEU A 125 -10.69 -3.46 1.11
CA LEU A 125 -10.96 -3.14 2.50
C LEU A 125 -11.39 -1.68 2.69
N LYS A 126 -10.72 -0.73 2.02
CA LYS A 126 -11.14 0.67 1.99
C LYS A 126 -12.57 0.80 1.46
N LYS A 127 -12.88 0.11 0.35
CA LYS A 127 -14.25 0.09 -0.19
C LYS A 127 -15.24 -0.47 0.82
N LYS A 128 -14.89 -1.55 1.52
CA LYS A 128 -15.74 -2.15 2.55
C LYS A 128 -15.96 -1.18 3.71
N TYR A 129 -14.90 -0.54 4.19
CA TYR A 129 -14.98 0.50 5.23
C TYR A 129 -15.94 1.62 4.81
N LEU A 130 -15.79 2.14 3.58
CA LEU A 130 -16.66 3.19 3.06
C LEU A 130 -18.14 2.77 3.05
N THR A 131 -18.43 1.54 2.60
CA THR A 131 -19.79 0.99 2.58
C THR A 131 -20.35 0.88 4.01
N MET A 132 -19.55 0.39 4.96
CA MET A 132 -19.98 0.27 6.36
C MET A 132 -20.26 1.63 6.99
N VAL A 133 -19.40 2.63 6.80
CA VAL A 133 -19.64 4.00 7.29
C VAL A 133 -20.91 4.59 6.68
N HIS A 134 -21.07 4.44 5.38
CA HIS A 134 -22.23 4.95 4.66
C HIS A 134 -23.54 4.33 5.16
N ASP A 135 -23.61 3.00 5.16
CA ASP A 135 -24.87 2.30 5.41
C ASP A 135 -25.25 2.27 6.92
N SER A 136 -24.24 2.14 7.79
CA SER A 136 -24.51 1.95 9.23
C SER A 136 -24.50 3.24 10.04
N PHE A 137 -23.85 4.30 9.54
CA PHE A 137 -23.77 5.57 10.26
C PHE A 137 -24.43 6.72 9.51
N LEU A 138 -24.07 6.95 8.24
CA LEU A 138 -24.52 8.14 7.53
C LEU A 138 -26.02 8.05 7.19
N ILE A 139 -26.49 6.94 6.62
CA ILE A 139 -27.90 6.78 6.28
C ILE A 139 -28.81 6.89 7.52
N PRO A 140 -28.57 6.18 8.64
CA PRO A 140 -29.38 6.30 9.83
C PRO A 140 -29.33 7.72 10.45
N MET A 141 -28.15 8.37 10.41
CA MET A 141 -27.99 9.73 10.90
C MET A 141 -28.77 10.72 10.06
N ASP A 142 -28.68 10.62 8.73
CA ASP A 142 -29.39 11.49 7.80
C ASP A 142 -30.90 11.35 7.95
N ARG A 143 -31.41 10.14 8.11
CA ARG A 143 -32.83 9.90 8.40
C ARG A 143 -33.29 10.54 9.70
N LYS A 144 -32.49 10.47 10.78
CA LYS A 144 -32.79 11.13 12.04
C LYS A 144 -32.78 12.66 11.91
N LEU A 145 -31.78 13.20 11.18
CA LEU A 145 -31.68 14.63 10.89
C LEU A 145 -32.88 15.10 10.10
N GLU A 146 -33.26 14.42 9.04
CA GLU A 146 -34.43 14.75 8.20
C GLU A 146 -35.71 14.77 9.03
N LYS A 147 -35.93 13.75 9.86
CA LYS A 147 -37.07 13.69 10.77
C LYS A 147 -37.10 14.87 11.75
N ASN A 148 -35.93 15.19 12.34
CA ASN A 148 -35.88 16.28 13.32
C ASN A 148 -36.06 17.66 12.64
N LEU A 149 -35.47 17.85 11.46
CA LEU A 149 -35.68 19.05 10.66
C LEU A 149 -37.14 19.24 10.26
N GLY A 150 -37.84 18.15 9.93
CA GLY A 150 -39.27 18.18 9.64
C GLY A 150 -40.18 18.57 10.83
N ASN A 151 -39.67 18.42 12.06
CA ASN A 151 -40.35 18.76 13.28
C ASN A 151 -40.07 20.21 13.78
N ILE A 152 -39.20 20.96 13.08
CA ILE A 152 -38.88 22.34 13.45
C ILE A 152 -40.09 23.22 13.17
N THR A 153 -40.51 23.94 14.18
CA THR A 153 -41.59 24.94 14.13
C THR A 153 -41.04 26.32 14.44
N LEU A 154 -41.86 27.35 14.28
CA LEU A 154 -41.49 28.73 14.63
C LEU A 154 -41.25 28.92 16.15
N GLU A 155 -41.71 27.98 16.98
CA GLU A 155 -41.49 27.95 18.41
C GLU A 155 -40.21 27.24 18.83
N THR A 156 -39.54 26.57 17.89
CA THR A 156 -38.30 25.85 18.18
C THR A 156 -37.19 26.82 18.56
N PRO A 157 -36.46 26.61 19.69
CA PRO A 157 -35.40 27.49 20.12
C PRO A 157 -34.31 27.63 19.05
N GLY A 158 -33.93 28.87 18.72
CA GLY A 158 -32.96 29.14 17.64
C GLY A 158 -31.60 28.47 17.82
N ASN A 159 -31.17 28.25 19.06
CA ASN A 159 -29.94 27.51 19.36
C ASN A 159 -30.00 26.02 18.93
N GLU A 160 -31.18 25.43 18.97
CA GLU A 160 -31.39 24.06 18.52
C GLU A 160 -31.32 23.96 16.98
N VAL A 161 -32.01 24.88 16.30
CA VAL A 161 -31.97 24.97 14.83
C VAL A 161 -30.54 25.23 14.34
N MET A 162 -29.80 26.10 15.03
CA MET A 162 -28.43 26.44 14.65
C MET A 162 -27.49 25.26 14.63
N ILE A 163 -27.68 24.29 15.54
CA ILE A 163 -26.87 23.06 15.59
C ILE A 163 -27.02 22.24 14.31
N TYR A 164 -28.25 22.11 13.79
CA TYR A 164 -28.48 21.37 12.53
C TYR A 164 -27.91 22.12 11.33
N VAL A 165 -28.04 23.45 11.30
CA VAL A 165 -27.47 24.30 10.23
C VAL A 165 -25.93 24.19 10.24
N ASP A 166 -25.31 24.29 11.39
CA ASP A 166 -23.88 24.18 11.56
C ASP A 166 -23.36 22.79 11.07
N HIS A 167 -24.08 21.72 11.41
CA HIS A 167 -23.74 20.38 10.95
C HIS A 167 -23.78 20.25 9.43
N LEU A 168 -24.87 20.71 8.80
CA LEU A 168 -25.01 20.68 7.35
C LEU A 168 -23.91 21.51 6.69
N THR A 169 -23.64 22.70 7.23
CA THR A 169 -22.57 23.58 6.76
C THR A 169 -21.21 22.91 6.85
N ALA A 170 -20.89 22.27 7.98
CA ALA A 170 -19.63 21.53 8.15
C ALA A 170 -19.50 20.40 7.14
N ARG A 171 -20.55 19.65 6.86
CA ARG A 171 -20.55 18.58 5.85
C ARG A 171 -20.34 19.14 4.43
N ILE A 172 -20.99 20.24 4.09
CA ILE A 172 -20.84 20.91 2.79
C ILE A 172 -19.42 21.44 2.62
N LEU A 173 -18.85 22.08 3.63
CA LEU A 173 -17.48 22.58 3.58
C LEU A 173 -16.46 21.45 3.38
N LEU A 174 -16.63 20.33 4.07
CA LEU A 174 -15.79 19.15 3.87
C LEU A 174 -15.91 18.59 2.45
N ALA A 175 -17.14 18.45 1.95
CA ALA A 175 -17.38 17.97 0.59
C ALA A 175 -16.75 18.88 -0.46
N GLN A 176 -16.90 20.21 -0.30
CA GLN A 176 -16.29 21.20 -1.19
C GLN A 176 -14.76 21.18 -1.16
N ALA A 177 -14.16 21.06 0.03
CA ALA A 177 -12.72 20.94 0.18
C ALA A 177 -12.17 19.68 -0.53
N HIS A 178 -12.86 18.56 -0.39
CA HIS A 178 -12.53 17.33 -1.10
C HIS A 178 -12.61 17.50 -2.62
N MET A 179 -13.69 18.06 -3.14
CA MET A 179 -13.86 18.31 -4.58
C MET A 179 -12.79 19.24 -5.17
N LYS A 180 -12.27 20.17 -4.36
CA LYS A 180 -11.19 21.08 -4.75
C LYS A 180 -9.78 20.46 -4.62
N GLY A 181 -9.68 19.19 -4.20
CA GLY A 181 -8.41 18.50 -3.99
C GLY A 181 -7.57 19.13 -2.86
N GLN A 182 -8.19 19.90 -1.97
CA GLN A 182 -7.50 20.47 -0.82
C GLN A 182 -7.23 19.36 0.19
N LYS A 183 -5.95 19.23 0.61
CA LYS A 183 -5.63 18.35 1.73
C LYS A 183 -6.36 18.83 2.96
N PHE A 184 -7.17 17.96 3.53
CA PHE A 184 -7.90 18.27 4.76
C PHE A 184 -6.88 18.58 5.88
N LYS A 185 -6.77 19.85 6.25
CA LYS A 185 -6.29 20.19 7.57
C LYS A 185 -7.44 19.90 8.51
N LYS A 186 -7.19 19.16 9.60
CA LYS A 186 -8.15 19.00 10.69
C LYS A 186 -8.60 20.41 11.10
N SER A 187 -9.69 20.88 10.52
CA SER A 187 -10.27 22.18 10.86
C SER A 187 -10.94 21.99 12.21
N GLU A 188 -10.49 22.69 13.21
CA GLU A 188 -11.04 22.65 14.57
C GLU A 188 -12.57 22.81 14.58
N TYR A 189 -13.09 23.67 13.72
CA TYR A 189 -14.51 23.91 13.54
C TYR A 189 -15.30 22.65 13.15
N VAL A 190 -14.86 21.91 12.14
CA VAL A 190 -15.55 20.71 11.65
C VAL A 190 -15.48 19.58 12.69
N PHE A 191 -14.34 19.41 13.32
CA PHE A 191 -14.12 18.39 14.35
C PHE A 191 -14.85 18.66 15.66
N THR A 192 -15.34 19.89 15.86
CA THR A 192 -16.17 20.25 17.04
C THR A 192 -17.66 20.09 16.75
N ILE A 193 -18.10 20.39 15.55
CA ILE A 193 -19.52 20.42 15.20
C ILE A 193 -20.07 19.02 14.94
N LEU A 194 -19.36 18.18 14.17
CA LEU A 194 -19.85 16.83 13.84
C LEU A 194 -20.13 15.98 15.09
N PRO A 195 -19.25 15.92 16.11
CA PRO A 195 -19.53 15.18 17.34
C PRO A 195 -20.71 15.74 18.12
N ARG A 196 -20.87 17.05 18.14
CA ARG A 196 -21.96 17.71 18.88
C ARG A 196 -23.33 17.30 18.39
N VAL A 197 -23.52 17.23 17.07
CA VAL A 197 -24.80 16.75 16.51
C VAL A 197 -25.01 15.28 16.78
N LEU A 198 -23.97 14.46 16.72
CA LEU A 198 -24.08 13.03 17.04
C LEU A 198 -24.52 12.81 18.50
N THR A 199 -24.00 13.60 19.43
CA THR A 199 -24.38 13.56 20.86
C THR A 199 -25.84 13.95 21.04
N ILE A 200 -26.34 14.93 20.29
CA ILE A 200 -27.75 15.37 20.36
C ILE A 200 -28.68 14.31 19.73
N LEU A 201 -28.31 13.74 18.58
CA LEU A 201 -29.13 12.73 17.90
C LEU A 201 -29.19 11.39 18.65
N ASN A 202 -28.17 11.08 19.41
CA ASN A 202 -28.05 9.82 20.16
C ASN A 202 -27.75 10.14 21.64
N GLN A 203 -28.80 10.38 22.42
CA GLN A 203 -28.69 10.62 23.86
C GLN A 203 -27.91 9.51 24.54
N GLY A 204 -26.88 9.87 25.31
CA GLY A 204 -26.05 8.93 26.07
C GLY A 204 -24.69 8.60 25.44
N ILE A 205 -24.37 9.10 24.26
CA ILE A 205 -23.01 8.95 23.71
C ILE A 205 -22.07 9.93 24.43
N LEU A 206 -20.94 9.42 24.92
CA LEU A 206 -19.88 10.24 25.50
C LEU A 206 -19.25 11.14 24.43
N PRO A 207 -18.90 12.40 24.77
CA PRO A 207 -18.27 13.34 23.80
C PRO A 207 -17.00 12.80 23.16
N GLU A 208 -16.21 12.00 23.89
CA GLU A 208 -14.99 11.38 23.39
C GLU A 208 -15.27 10.37 22.27
N ILE A 209 -16.32 9.55 22.45
CA ILE A 209 -16.77 8.58 21.44
C ILE A 209 -17.37 9.30 20.23
N ALA A 210 -18.12 10.37 20.48
CA ALA A 210 -18.64 11.19 19.40
C ALA A 210 -17.52 11.87 18.57
N ALA A 211 -16.38 12.21 19.19
CA ALA A 211 -15.22 12.76 18.49
C ALA A 211 -14.60 11.75 17.50
N MET A 212 -14.64 10.45 17.79
CA MET A 212 -14.18 9.39 16.87
C MET A 212 -14.95 9.42 15.55
N PHE A 213 -16.23 9.78 15.58
CA PHE A 213 -17.03 9.91 14.35
C PHE A 213 -16.45 10.93 13.38
N SER A 214 -15.91 12.04 13.87
CA SER A 214 -15.27 13.04 12.99
C SER A 214 -14.05 12.48 12.27
N GLU A 215 -13.26 11.66 12.94
CA GLU A 215 -12.12 10.99 12.31
C GLU A 215 -12.57 9.91 11.31
N ILE A 216 -13.57 9.11 11.68
CA ILE A 216 -14.17 8.11 10.79
C ILE A 216 -14.72 8.79 9.54
N TYR A 217 -15.43 9.90 9.69
CA TYR A 217 -15.99 10.65 8.58
C TYR A 217 -14.91 11.32 7.72
N PHE A 218 -13.84 11.81 8.34
CA PHE A 218 -12.70 12.36 7.61
C PHE A 218 -12.09 11.31 6.66
N TYR A 219 -11.77 10.10 7.15
CA TYR A 219 -11.22 9.04 6.33
C TYR A 219 -12.23 8.47 5.33
N TYR A 220 -13.52 8.51 5.66
CA TYR A 220 -14.58 8.22 4.68
C TYR A 220 -14.47 9.15 3.47
N LEU A 221 -14.29 10.46 3.68
CA LEU A 221 -14.12 11.41 2.59
C LEU A 221 -12.77 11.22 1.86
N ASP A 222 -11.69 11.08 2.61
CA ASP A 222 -10.32 10.96 2.07
C ASP A 222 -10.16 9.72 1.17
N TRP A 223 -10.77 8.61 1.54
CA TRP A 223 -10.74 7.36 0.76
C TRP A 223 -11.79 7.30 -0.37
N GLY A 224 -12.55 8.35 -0.59
CA GLY A 224 -13.43 8.49 -1.74
C GLY A 224 -14.90 8.17 -1.49
N GLY A 225 -15.39 8.31 -0.26
CA GLY A 225 -16.78 8.04 0.10
C GLY A 225 -17.82 8.84 -0.69
N LEU A 226 -17.47 9.99 -1.22
CA LEU A 226 -18.35 10.78 -2.11
C LEU A 226 -18.58 10.14 -3.48
N LEU A 227 -17.76 9.17 -3.88
CA LEU A 227 -17.89 8.46 -5.16
C LEU A 227 -18.80 7.22 -5.07
N LEU A 228 -19.32 6.90 -3.89
CA LEU A 228 -20.24 5.78 -3.66
C LEU A 228 -21.72 6.11 -3.97
N ARG A 229 -22.00 7.27 -4.55
CA ARG A 229 -23.35 7.67 -4.96
C ARG A 229 -23.70 7.19 -6.34
#